data_a5e37acddfdd70d5b96e7d7d0a62b4da
#
_entry.id   a5e37acddfdd70d5b96e7d7d0a62b4da
#
_cell.length_a   1.000
_cell.length_b   1.000
_cell.length_c   1.000
_cell.angle_alpha   90.00
_cell.angle_beta   90.00
_cell.angle_gamma   90.00
#
_symmetry.space_group_name_H-M   'P 1'
#
loop_
_entity.id
_entity.type
_entity.pdbx_description
1 polymer ?
#
loop_
_entity_poly.entity_id
_entity_poly.type
_entity_poly.pdbx_seq_one_letter_code
_entity_poly.pdbx_strand_id
1 'polypeptide(L)'
;MRYNKGQYRKMVKKNNINNVENQARYLASEGRIDEATSILKDELGRDSNNEHLRYELAMVYFKQRHYQEAIDELKLIEEPTTIKPFFVYQKLGTCYSFLSMYEEAYYYLLKAYYDDPKKDEKNMRFLIIAGRKGGLNEELTAFLDSNPFFCEHDTVFQIIFFYHNIRKDYKALKYIKEYKFTPKTIYETRLVADVYANTDNLKTAVYYVDKYNHFDEKDASFFVSKAIIKFLNHDYDEAYELLKKVNESNCAQSLIYKSASWLARIELLKGNIDMAKKYFSDLDDSPVKDILNAEIEASQGNYDVAKNILETVILPTNNSIEVMILYVNILTRLKEYSKAKDVTENYLLKYQNVPEKTLIEINRYYTIAKKNLRESVEYSESYFINQISRYSNIRSLDHIMAHYYSENGSGKFSPSFNINNEYFKIRNIIKDMTPVFRSLDESVDKYIIDYPGAGVLGDISLDKIQVVTIMETKDIITFYPVSKYSLGYEYEEDFVPKKEPQKRLTQIEKFNQRYGNKNNN
;
A
#
# COMPACT_ATOMS: atom_id res chain seq x y z
N MET A 1 -33.12 -14.85 -5.97
CA MET A 1 -33.71 -16.15 -5.58
C MET A 1 -33.37 -17.20 -6.63
N ARG A 2 -32.59 -18.21 -6.30
CA ARG A 2 -32.35 -19.35 -7.19
C ARG A 2 -33.47 -20.37 -6.97
N TYR A 3 -34.43 -20.41 -7.85
CA TYR A 3 -35.38 -21.50 -7.85
C TYR A 3 -34.70 -22.77 -8.36
N ASN A 4 -34.80 -23.87 -7.59
CA ASN A 4 -34.39 -25.20 -8.03
C ASN A 4 -35.28 -25.64 -9.21
N LYS A 5 -34.68 -26.31 -10.23
CA LYS A 5 -35.41 -26.82 -11.43
C LYS A 5 -36.76 -27.50 -11.09
N GLY A 6 -36.86 -28.20 -9.96
CA GLY A 6 -38.08 -28.87 -9.48
C GLY A 6 -39.12 -27.89 -8.89
N GLN A 7 -38.72 -26.81 -8.27
CA GLN A 7 -39.64 -25.80 -7.71
C GLN A 7 -40.22 -24.95 -8.86
N TYR A 8 -39.40 -24.63 -9.87
CA TYR A 8 -39.87 -23.93 -11.08
C TYR A 8 -40.87 -24.77 -11.88
N ARG A 9 -40.60 -26.09 -12.08
CA ARG A 9 -41.55 -27.03 -12.72
C ARG A 9 -42.88 -27.15 -11.98
N LYS A 10 -42.86 -27.10 -10.64
CA LYS A 10 -44.12 -27.13 -9.84
C LYS A 10 -44.89 -25.80 -9.94
N MET A 11 -44.18 -24.66 -10.02
CA MET A 11 -44.80 -23.34 -10.15
C MET A 11 -45.43 -23.14 -11.53
N VAL A 12 -44.75 -23.59 -12.60
CA VAL A 12 -45.23 -23.54 -13.98
C VAL A 12 -46.45 -24.47 -14.20
N LYS A 13 -46.53 -25.62 -13.53
CA LYS A 13 -47.72 -26.50 -13.58
C LYS A 13 -48.91 -25.97 -12.78
N LYS A 14 -48.75 -25.05 -11.85
CA LYS A 14 -49.79 -24.55 -10.93
C LYS A 14 -50.38 -23.19 -11.32
N ASN A 15 -49.69 -22.40 -12.12
CA ASN A 15 -50.15 -21.10 -12.59
C ASN A 15 -50.22 -21.09 -14.10
N ASN A 16 -51.40 -20.82 -14.67
CA ASN A 16 -51.65 -20.58 -16.09
C ASN A 16 -50.46 -19.82 -16.71
N ILE A 17 -49.76 -20.45 -17.68
CA ILE A 17 -48.68 -19.86 -18.49
C ILE A 17 -49.34 -18.93 -19.52
N ASN A 18 -50.06 -17.93 -19.06
CA ASN A 18 -50.67 -16.92 -19.93
C ASN A 18 -49.86 -15.63 -20.02
N ASN A 19 -48.69 -15.60 -19.38
CA ASN A 19 -47.79 -14.45 -19.45
C ASN A 19 -46.54 -14.83 -20.26
N VAL A 20 -46.28 -14.12 -21.33
CA VAL A 20 -45.18 -14.31 -22.29
C VAL A 20 -43.81 -14.30 -21.56
N GLU A 21 -43.64 -13.49 -20.55
CA GLU A 21 -42.40 -13.44 -19.74
C GLU A 21 -42.09 -14.79 -19.08
N ASN A 22 -43.11 -15.41 -18.45
CA ASN A 22 -42.92 -16.71 -17.78
C ASN A 22 -42.66 -17.83 -18.79
N GLN A 23 -43.29 -17.76 -19.97
CA GLN A 23 -43.05 -18.69 -21.07
C GLN A 23 -41.60 -18.54 -21.59
N ALA A 24 -41.16 -17.32 -21.82
CA ALA A 24 -39.78 -17.05 -22.26
C ALA A 24 -38.76 -17.53 -21.25
N ARG A 25 -38.95 -17.23 -19.94
CA ARG A 25 -38.08 -17.75 -18.86
C ARG A 25 -38.00 -19.27 -18.83
N TYR A 26 -39.14 -19.93 -19.03
CA TYR A 26 -39.19 -21.38 -19.07
C TYR A 26 -38.41 -21.93 -20.27
N LEU A 27 -38.69 -21.43 -21.49
CA LEU A 27 -37.97 -21.82 -22.71
C LEU A 27 -36.45 -21.60 -22.56
N ALA A 28 -36.05 -20.43 -22.06
CA ALA A 28 -34.65 -20.14 -21.79
C ALA A 28 -34.02 -21.05 -20.73
N SER A 29 -34.80 -21.60 -19.78
CA SER A 29 -34.31 -22.56 -18.78
C SER A 29 -34.16 -23.98 -19.33
N GLU A 30 -34.91 -24.32 -20.35
CA GLU A 30 -34.84 -25.60 -21.10
C GLU A 30 -33.79 -25.57 -22.24
N GLY A 31 -33.12 -24.41 -22.46
CA GLY A 31 -32.15 -24.25 -23.54
C GLY A 31 -32.75 -23.89 -24.89
N ARG A 32 -34.07 -23.68 -24.97
CA ARG A 32 -34.81 -23.27 -26.19
C ARG A 32 -34.76 -21.76 -26.36
N ILE A 33 -33.56 -21.27 -26.57
CA ILE A 33 -33.24 -19.83 -26.49
C ILE A 33 -33.85 -19.05 -27.66
N ASP A 34 -33.78 -19.62 -28.88
CA ASP A 34 -34.30 -18.96 -30.08
C ASP A 34 -35.81 -18.78 -29.99
N GLU A 35 -36.51 -19.76 -29.45
CA GLU A 35 -37.95 -19.68 -29.23
C GLU A 35 -38.30 -18.63 -28.15
N ALA A 36 -37.52 -18.58 -27.08
CA ALA A 36 -37.68 -17.56 -26.04
C ALA A 36 -37.48 -16.14 -26.62
N THR A 37 -36.47 -15.97 -27.47
CA THR A 37 -36.19 -14.70 -28.15
C THR A 37 -37.32 -14.31 -29.09
N SER A 38 -37.83 -15.27 -29.90
CA SER A 38 -38.92 -15.02 -30.86
C SER A 38 -40.19 -14.52 -30.17
N ILE A 39 -40.65 -15.23 -29.15
CA ILE A 39 -41.92 -14.86 -28.48
C ILE A 39 -41.83 -13.50 -27.78
N LEU A 40 -40.63 -13.14 -27.22
CA LEU A 40 -40.42 -11.83 -26.61
C LEU A 40 -40.41 -10.72 -27.66
N LYS A 41 -39.77 -10.94 -28.83
CA LYS A 41 -39.73 -9.96 -29.92
C LYS A 41 -41.13 -9.79 -30.58
N ASP A 42 -41.86 -10.86 -30.74
CA ASP A 42 -43.22 -10.81 -31.29
C ASP A 42 -44.16 -10.00 -30.40
N GLU A 43 -44.04 -10.16 -29.07
CA GLU A 43 -44.85 -9.40 -28.13
C GLU A 43 -44.40 -7.95 -28.02
N LEU A 44 -43.07 -7.68 -28.04
CA LEU A 44 -42.51 -6.33 -28.12
C LEU A 44 -42.92 -5.60 -29.42
N GLY A 45 -43.19 -6.35 -30.50
CA GLY A 45 -43.78 -5.79 -31.72
C GLY A 45 -45.20 -5.23 -31.51
N ARG A 46 -45.93 -5.75 -30.51
CA ARG A 46 -47.27 -5.28 -30.12
C ARG A 46 -47.22 -4.18 -29.07
N ASP A 47 -46.32 -4.30 -28.11
CA ASP A 47 -46.11 -3.36 -27.02
C ASP A 47 -44.63 -3.03 -26.89
N SER A 48 -44.15 -2.11 -27.72
CA SER A 48 -42.73 -1.74 -27.83
C SER A 48 -42.17 -1.06 -26.59
N ASN A 49 -43.01 -0.53 -25.70
CA ASN A 49 -42.59 0.19 -24.51
C ASN A 49 -42.64 -0.65 -23.23
N ASN A 50 -42.91 -1.96 -23.36
CA ASN A 50 -43.02 -2.84 -22.21
C ASN A 50 -41.63 -3.13 -21.59
N GLU A 51 -41.34 -2.48 -20.47
CA GLU A 51 -40.07 -2.59 -19.76
C GLU A 51 -39.78 -4.03 -19.32
N HIS A 52 -40.81 -4.77 -18.87
CA HIS A 52 -40.63 -6.13 -18.39
C HIS A 52 -40.23 -7.09 -19.52
N LEU A 53 -40.85 -6.98 -20.70
CA LEU A 53 -40.49 -7.78 -21.87
C LEU A 53 -39.07 -7.46 -22.35
N ARG A 54 -38.68 -6.17 -22.38
CA ARG A 54 -37.30 -5.77 -22.72
C ARG A 54 -36.30 -6.32 -21.75
N TYR A 55 -36.58 -6.21 -20.45
CA TYR A 55 -35.71 -6.78 -19.43
C TYR A 55 -35.54 -8.29 -19.59
N GLU A 56 -36.61 -9.04 -19.83
CA GLU A 56 -36.53 -10.49 -20.07
C GLU A 56 -35.75 -10.82 -21.35
N LEU A 57 -35.95 -10.07 -22.44
CA LEU A 57 -35.17 -10.22 -23.66
C LEU A 57 -33.69 -10.00 -23.42
N ALA A 58 -33.35 -8.94 -22.70
CA ALA A 58 -31.96 -8.69 -22.27
C ALA A 58 -31.40 -9.84 -21.41
N MET A 59 -32.22 -10.45 -20.55
CA MET A 59 -31.78 -11.62 -19.75
C MET A 59 -31.57 -12.88 -20.60
N VAL A 60 -32.32 -13.04 -21.67
CA VAL A 60 -32.11 -14.11 -22.66
C VAL A 60 -30.79 -13.89 -23.39
N TYR A 61 -30.53 -12.69 -23.90
CA TYR A 61 -29.25 -12.33 -24.51
C TYR A 61 -28.08 -12.49 -23.57
N PHE A 62 -28.22 -12.06 -22.32
CA PHE A 62 -27.19 -12.23 -21.28
C PHE A 62 -26.81 -13.71 -21.05
N LYS A 63 -27.79 -14.61 -21.05
CA LYS A 63 -27.54 -16.07 -20.93
C LYS A 63 -26.79 -16.64 -22.14
N GLN A 64 -27.02 -16.09 -23.32
CA GLN A 64 -26.30 -16.44 -24.56
C GLN A 64 -24.87 -15.84 -24.61
N ARG A 65 -24.51 -15.00 -23.66
CA ARG A 65 -23.30 -14.18 -23.66
C ARG A 65 -23.27 -13.11 -24.77
N HIS A 66 -24.42 -12.78 -25.34
CA HIS A 66 -24.62 -11.68 -26.25
C HIS A 66 -24.77 -10.38 -25.42
N TYR A 67 -23.66 -9.95 -24.83
CA TYR A 67 -23.69 -8.87 -23.84
C TYR A 67 -24.02 -7.52 -24.46
N GLN A 68 -23.63 -7.29 -25.72
CA GLN A 68 -23.93 -6.03 -26.39
C GLN A 68 -25.44 -5.92 -26.66
N GLU A 69 -26.05 -6.95 -27.18
CA GLU A 69 -27.51 -6.99 -27.44
C GLU A 69 -28.29 -6.87 -26.12
N ALA A 70 -27.79 -7.44 -25.05
CA ALA A 70 -28.40 -7.27 -23.73
C ALA A 70 -28.29 -5.79 -23.25
N ILE A 71 -27.17 -5.11 -23.50
CA ILE A 71 -26.99 -3.68 -23.20
C ILE A 71 -27.98 -2.86 -24.04
N ASP A 72 -28.09 -3.12 -25.32
CA ASP A 72 -28.97 -2.37 -26.22
C ASP A 72 -30.41 -2.39 -25.73
N GLU A 73 -30.93 -3.54 -25.33
CA GLU A 73 -32.31 -3.66 -24.77
C GLU A 73 -32.42 -2.97 -23.39
N LEU A 74 -31.40 -3.11 -22.52
CA LEU A 74 -31.41 -2.49 -21.18
C LEU A 74 -31.31 -0.97 -21.25
N LYS A 75 -30.62 -0.42 -22.25
CA LYS A 75 -30.51 1.02 -22.49
C LYS A 75 -31.86 1.66 -22.88
N LEU A 76 -32.73 0.93 -23.56
CA LEU A 76 -34.08 1.40 -23.88
C LEU A 76 -34.98 1.53 -22.64
N ILE A 77 -34.56 0.95 -21.51
CA ILE A 77 -35.23 1.01 -20.20
C ILE A 77 -34.26 1.51 -19.11
N GLU A 78 -33.34 2.40 -19.44
CA GLU A 78 -32.33 2.88 -18.46
C GLU A 78 -32.99 3.63 -17.30
N GLU A 79 -34.09 4.34 -17.54
CA GLU A 79 -34.89 5.00 -16.51
C GLU A 79 -36.24 4.29 -16.34
N PRO A 80 -36.24 3.11 -15.72
CA PRO A 80 -37.44 2.28 -15.67
C PRO A 80 -38.46 2.88 -14.70
N THR A 81 -39.73 2.75 -15.08
CA THR A 81 -40.89 3.20 -14.28
C THR A 81 -41.61 2.06 -13.58
N THR A 82 -41.57 0.87 -14.17
CA THR A 82 -42.28 -0.31 -13.66
C THR A 82 -41.34 -1.36 -13.05
N ILE A 83 -40.08 -1.35 -13.45
CA ILE A 83 -39.02 -2.19 -12.87
C ILE A 83 -38.20 -1.38 -11.90
N LYS A 84 -37.74 -2.01 -10.81
CA LYS A 84 -36.81 -1.34 -9.91
C LYS A 84 -35.47 -1.00 -10.63
N PRO A 85 -35.03 0.25 -10.64
CA PRO A 85 -33.82 0.68 -11.36
C PRO A 85 -32.58 -0.16 -11.03
N PHE A 86 -32.45 -0.56 -9.78
CA PHE A 86 -31.40 -1.47 -9.31
C PHE A 86 -31.19 -2.69 -10.22
N PHE A 87 -32.25 -3.36 -10.67
CA PHE A 87 -32.11 -4.57 -11.51
C PHE A 87 -31.53 -4.24 -12.88
N VAL A 88 -31.96 -3.14 -13.48
CA VAL A 88 -31.49 -2.69 -14.80
C VAL A 88 -30.02 -2.28 -14.69
N TYR A 89 -29.68 -1.41 -13.73
CA TYR A 89 -28.31 -0.95 -13.53
C TYR A 89 -27.34 -2.08 -13.18
N GLN A 90 -27.73 -3.01 -12.32
CA GLN A 90 -26.90 -4.18 -12.01
C GLN A 90 -26.57 -5.00 -13.26
N LYS A 91 -27.55 -5.18 -14.15
CA LYS A 91 -27.36 -5.97 -15.37
C LYS A 91 -26.54 -5.22 -16.41
N LEU A 92 -26.78 -3.91 -16.60
CA LEU A 92 -25.91 -3.06 -17.43
C LEU A 92 -24.47 -3.14 -16.96
N GLY A 93 -24.21 -2.88 -15.69
CA GLY A 93 -22.86 -2.93 -15.16
C GLY A 93 -22.20 -4.31 -15.27
N THR A 94 -22.98 -5.38 -15.14
CA THR A 94 -22.48 -6.75 -15.33
C THR A 94 -22.13 -7.02 -16.79
N CYS A 95 -22.99 -6.61 -17.75
CA CYS A 95 -22.74 -6.76 -19.18
C CYS A 95 -21.48 -5.99 -19.62
N TYR A 96 -21.36 -4.73 -19.20
CA TYR A 96 -20.19 -3.92 -19.48
C TYR A 96 -18.90 -4.54 -18.90
N SER A 97 -18.98 -5.13 -17.69
CA SER A 97 -17.85 -5.85 -17.10
C SER A 97 -17.38 -7.05 -17.95
N PHE A 98 -18.33 -7.79 -18.56
CA PHE A 98 -17.99 -8.91 -19.44
C PHE A 98 -17.38 -8.47 -20.77
N LEU A 99 -17.73 -7.28 -21.25
CA LEU A 99 -17.13 -6.65 -22.43
C LEU A 99 -15.81 -5.91 -22.11
N SER A 100 -15.35 -5.97 -20.87
CA SER A 100 -14.16 -5.25 -20.40
C SER A 100 -14.27 -3.72 -20.48
N MET A 101 -15.47 -3.19 -20.59
CA MET A 101 -15.81 -1.76 -20.51
C MET A 101 -15.99 -1.36 -19.04
N TYR A 102 -14.88 -1.24 -18.33
CA TYR A 102 -14.89 -1.20 -16.85
C TYR A 102 -15.33 0.14 -16.28
N GLU A 103 -15.17 1.25 -17.01
CA GLU A 103 -15.63 2.57 -16.59
C GLU A 103 -17.14 2.64 -16.59
N GLU A 104 -17.78 2.20 -17.67
CA GLU A 104 -19.23 2.08 -17.78
C GLU A 104 -19.78 1.06 -16.77
N ALA A 105 -19.07 -0.07 -16.60
CA ALA A 105 -19.44 -1.07 -15.61
C ALA A 105 -19.45 -0.47 -14.20
N TYR A 106 -18.43 0.29 -13.83
CA TYR A 106 -18.33 0.98 -12.53
C TYR A 106 -19.49 1.95 -12.35
N TYR A 107 -19.75 2.80 -13.34
CA TYR A 107 -20.83 3.78 -13.30
C TYR A 107 -22.19 3.14 -13.03
N TYR A 108 -22.55 2.08 -13.77
CA TYR A 108 -23.85 1.41 -13.58
C TYR A 108 -23.92 0.59 -12.29
N LEU A 109 -22.83 -0.04 -11.89
CA LEU A 109 -22.77 -0.75 -10.61
C LEU A 109 -22.86 0.20 -9.42
N LEU A 110 -22.31 1.41 -9.54
CA LEU A 110 -22.43 2.47 -8.53
C LEU A 110 -23.88 2.95 -8.40
N LYS A 111 -24.57 3.21 -9.54
CA LYS A 111 -26.02 3.49 -9.55
C LYS A 111 -26.79 2.35 -8.88
N ALA A 112 -26.52 1.10 -9.26
CA ALA A 112 -27.16 -0.06 -8.66
C ALA A 112 -26.93 -0.15 -7.15
N TYR A 113 -25.72 0.17 -6.67
CA TYR A 113 -25.41 0.17 -5.25
C TYR A 113 -26.23 1.21 -4.48
N TYR A 114 -26.39 2.43 -5.01
CA TYR A 114 -27.18 3.47 -4.34
C TYR A 114 -28.68 3.20 -4.35
N ASP A 115 -29.19 2.54 -5.39
CA ASP A 115 -30.60 2.16 -5.51
C ASP A 115 -30.94 0.83 -4.80
N ASP A 116 -29.93 0.10 -4.31
CA ASP A 116 -30.14 -1.15 -3.58
C ASP A 116 -30.47 -0.89 -2.10
N PRO A 117 -31.72 -1.14 -1.66
CA PRO A 117 -32.08 -0.92 -0.27
C PRO A 117 -31.38 -1.89 0.69
N LYS A 118 -30.90 -3.03 0.20
CA LYS A 118 -30.23 -4.06 1.00
C LYS A 118 -28.71 -3.93 1.01
N LYS A 119 -28.17 -3.07 0.13
CA LYS A 119 -26.72 -2.96 -0.06
C LYS A 119 -26.06 -4.32 -0.33
N ASP A 120 -26.57 -5.06 -1.32
CA ASP A 120 -26.11 -6.41 -1.63
C ASP A 120 -24.60 -6.44 -1.86
N GLU A 121 -23.92 -7.21 -1.05
CA GLU A 121 -22.46 -7.34 -1.05
C GLU A 121 -21.91 -7.84 -2.39
N LYS A 122 -22.65 -8.67 -3.10
CA LYS A 122 -22.27 -9.15 -4.43
C LYS A 122 -22.11 -7.99 -5.43
N ASN A 123 -23.01 -6.99 -5.37
CA ASN A 123 -22.94 -5.80 -6.21
C ASN A 123 -21.72 -4.96 -5.87
N MET A 124 -21.46 -4.80 -4.58
CA MET A 124 -20.28 -4.09 -4.10
C MET A 124 -18.99 -4.76 -4.58
N ARG A 125 -18.90 -6.08 -4.51
CA ARG A 125 -17.74 -6.82 -5.01
C ARG A 125 -17.50 -6.59 -6.50
N PHE A 126 -18.55 -6.63 -7.32
CA PHE A 126 -18.46 -6.32 -8.76
C PHE A 126 -18.05 -4.87 -9.00
N LEU A 127 -18.58 -3.93 -8.23
CA LEU A 127 -18.21 -2.51 -8.28
C LEU A 127 -16.70 -2.32 -8.02
N ILE A 128 -16.18 -2.93 -6.96
CA ILE A 128 -14.75 -2.87 -6.61
C ILE A 128 -13.89 -3.45 -7.74
N ILE A 129 -14.29 -4.59 -8.30
CA ILE A 129 -13.56 -5.22 -9.41
C ILE A 129 -13.57 -4.33 -10.65
N ALA A 130 -14.70 -3.72 -10.98
CA ALA A 130 -14.85 -2.83 -12.14
C ALA A 130 -14.00 -1.56 -11.96
N GLY A 131 -14.11 -0.89 -10.82
CA GLY A 131 -13.30 0.32 -10.52
C GLY A 131 -11.79 0.04 -10.59
N ARG A 132 -11.35 -1.08 -10.01
CA ARG A 132 -9.95 -1.50 -10.05
C ARG A 132 -9.45 -1.80 -11.46
N LYS A 133 -10.24 -2.54 -12.26
CA LYS A 133 -9.87 -2.90 -13.64
C LYS A 133 -9.95 -1.73 -14.60
N GLY A 134 -10.86 -0.78 -14.35
CA GLY A 134 -11.00 0.46 -15.10
C GLY A 134 -9.97 1.53 -14.72
N GLY A 135 -9.12 1.28 -13.73
CA GLY A 135 -8.13 2.26 -13.28
C GLY A 135 -8.71 3.45 -12.50
N LEU A 136 -9.97 3.37 -12.07
CA LEU A 136 -10.71 4.43 -11.36
C LEU A 136 -10.28 4.47 -9.88
N ASN A 137 -8.99 4.71 -9.64
CA ASN A 137 -8.38 4.56 -8.32
C ASN A 137 -8.84 5.62 -7.32
N GLU A 138 -9.08 6.85 -7.79
CA GLU A 138 -9.52 7.96 -6.94
C GLU A 138 -10.99 7.82 -6.57
N GLU A 139 -11.84 7.54 -7.55
CA GLU A 139 -13.28 7.34 -7.38
C GLU A 139 -13.57 6.15 -6.47
N LEU A 140 -12.89 5.02 -6.72
CA LEU A 140 -13.05 3.83 -5.88
C LEU A 140 -12.52 4.06 -4.46
N THR A 141 -11.41 4.79 -4.31
CA THR A 141 -10.92 5.17 -2.98
C THR A 141 -11.93 6.04 -2.25
N ALA A 142 -12.48 7.08 -2.91
CA ALA A 142 -13.47 7.97 -2.32
C ALA A 142 -14.75 7.20 -1.93
N PHE A 143 -15.20 6.28 -2.78
CA PHE A 143 -16.34 5.41 -2.50
C PHE A 143 -16.11 4.55 -1.25
N LEU A 144 -14.96 3.86 -1.15
CA LEU A 144 -14.63 2.98 -0.02
C LEU A 144 -14.43 3.76 1.29
N ASP A 145 -13.85 4.96 1.23
CA ASP A 145 -13.64 5.81 2.41
C ASP A 145 -14.96 6.39 2.95
N SER A 146 -15.94 6.65 2.06
CA SER A 146 -17.22 7.27 2.42
C SER A 146 -18.29 6.28 2.88
N ASN A 147 -18.11 4.99 2.62
CA ASN A 147 -19.11 3.97 2.90
C ASN A 147 -18.52 2.88 3.80
N PRO A 148 -18.76 2.91 5.12
CA PRO A 148 -18.41 1.79 5.99
C PRO A 148 -19.31 0.59 5.65
N PHE A 149 -18.71 -0.55 5.43
CA PHE A 149 -19.43 -1.76 5.02
C PHE A 149 -19.27 -2.87 6.04
N PHE A 150 -20.28 -3.71 6.13
CA PHE A 150 -20.13 -5.05 6.67
C PHE A 150 -19.83 -5.97 5.49
N CYS A 151 -18.62 -6.52 5.42
CA CYS A 151 -18.15 -7.26 4.26
C CYS A 151 -17.85 -8.72 4.57
N GLU A 152 -18.24 -9.61 3.65
CA GLU A 152 -17.77 -11.00 3.64
C GLU A 152 -16.29 -11.08 3.24
N HIS A 153 -15.68 -12.22 3.52
CA HIS A 153 -14.27 -12.50 3.25
C HIS A 153 -13.81 -12.12 1.84
N ASP A 154 -14.57 -12.51 0.80
CA ASP A 154 -14.19 -12.28 -0.59
C ASP A 154 -14.18 -10.80 -0.96
N THR A 155 -15.09 -10.02 -0.39
CA THR A 155 -15.16 -8.58 -0.64
C THR A 155 -14.03 -7.85 0.08
N VAL A 156 -13.75 -8.21 1.33
CA VAL A 156 -12.60 -7.69 2.08
C VAL A 156 -11.31 -7.99 1.34
N PHE A 157 -11.16 -9.21 0.80
CA PHE A 157 -10.02 -9.58 -0.03
C PHE A 157 -9.85 -8.64 -1.24
N GLN A 158 -10.95 -8.33 -1.98
CA GLN A 158 -10.86 -7.42 -3.12
C GLN A 158 -10.46 -6.00 -2.72
N ILE A 159 -10.89 -5.52 -1.55
CA ILE A 159 -10.51 -4.21 -1.01
C ILE A 159 -9.01 -4.20 -0.63
N ILE A 160 -8.55 -5.21 0.08
CA ILE A 160 -7.12 -5.35 0.44
C ILE A 160 -6.26 -5.38 -0.81
N PHE A 161 -6.65 -6.20 -1.79
CA PHE A 161 -5.94 -6.34 -3.07
C PHE A 161 -5.92 -5.02 -3.87
N PHE A 162 -7.03 -4.27 -3.86
CA PHE A 162 -7.10 -2.96 -4.49
C PHE A 162 -6.12 -1.98 -3.86
N TYR A 163 -6.18 -1.80 -2.52
CA TYR A 163 -5.29 -0.85 -1.84
C TYR A 163 -3.82 -1.24 -1.95
N HIS A 164 -3.51 -2.53 -1.91
CA HIS A 164 -2.13 -3.00 -2.13
C HIS A 164 -1.61 -2.64 -3.54
N ASN A 165 -2.44 -2.86 -4.58
CA ASN A 165 -2.03 -2.55 -5.96
C ASN A 165 -1.78 -1.05 -6.19
N ILE A 166 -2.53 -0.17 -5.53
CA ILE A 166 -2.33 1.29 -5.61
C ILE A 166 -1.34 1.82 -4.57
N ARG A 167 -0.54 0.94 -3.96
CA ARG A 167 0.49 1.26 -2.96
C ARG A 167 -0.04 1.99 -1.71
N LYS A 168 -1.30 1.79 -1.36
CA LYS A 168 -1.92 2.29 -0.11
C LYS A 168 -2.00 1.18 0.94
N ASP A 169 -0.88 0.50 1.21
CA ASP A 169 -0.82 -0.67 2.09
C ASP A 169 -1.30 -0.40 3.52
N TYR A 170 -1.16 0.83 4.04
CA TYR A 170 -1.73 1.19 5.34
C TYR A 170 -3.26 1.12 5.36
N LYS A 171 -3.93 1.46 4.24
CA LYS A 171 -5.37 1.26 4.13
C LYS A 171 -5.72 -0.23 4.03
N ALA A 172 -4.96 -1.00 3.24
CA ALA A 172 -5.10 -2.45 3.20
C ALA A 172 -4.95 -3.08 4.59
N LEU A 173 -3.94 -2.67 5.36
CA LEU A 173 -3.71 -3.12 6.74
C LEU A 173 -4.87 -2.78 7.68
N LYS A 174 -5.47 -1.59 7.52
CA LYS A 174 -6.68 -1.21 8.27
C LYS A 174 -7.79 -2.24 8.06
N TYR A 175 -8.09 -2.59 6.81
CA TYR A 175 -9.11 -3.59 6.49
C TYR A 175 -8.75 -4.99 7.01
N ILE A 176 -7.48 -5.42 6.93
CA ILE A 176 -7.03 -6.68 7.52
C ILE A 176 -7.34 -6.74 9.02
N LYS A 177 -7.05 -5.66 9.75
CA LYS A 177 -7.25 -5.60 11.21
C LYS A 177 -8.72 -5.46 11.60
N GLU A 178 -9.44 -4.54 10.97
CA GLU A 178 -10.84 -4.23 11.27
C GLU A 178 -11.76 -5.44 11.05
N TYR A 179 -11.59 -6.13 9.93
CA TYR A 179 -12.37 -7.32 9.58
C TYR A 179 -11.76 -8.63 10.06
N LYS A 180 -10.66 -8.57 10.80
CA LYS A 180 -9.92 -9.76 11.28
C LYS A 180 -9.67 -10.76 10.14
N PHE A 181 -9.26 -10.23 8.99
CA PHE A 181 -9.11 -11.02 7.78
C PHE A 181 -8.08 -12.13 7.98
N THR A 182 -8.50 -13.37 7.77
CA THR A 182 -7.64 -14.55 7.88
C THR A 182 -7.50 -15.19 6.50
N PRO A 183 -6.29 -15.22 5.91
CA PRO A 183 -6.09 -15.80 4.59
C PRO A 183 -6.39 -17.29 4.57
N LYS A 184 -7.09 -17.76 3.52
CA LYS A 184 -7.50 -19.15 3.29
C LYS A 184 -6.64 -19.86 2.24
N THR A 185 -5.99 -19.12 1.38
CA THR A 185 -5.18 -19.61 0.27
C THR A 185 -3.74 -19.10 0.38
N ILE A 186 -2.81 -19.76 -0.32
CA ILE A 186 -1.42 -19.29 -0.41
C ILE A 186 -1.34 -17.91 -1.07
N TYR A 187 -2.20 -17.63 -2.05
CA TYR A 187 -2.29 -16.33 -2.72
C TYR A 187 -2.73 -15.21 -1.75
N GLU A 188 -3.77 -15.47 -0.95
CA GLU A 188 -4.21 -14.52 0.08
C GLU A 188 -3.15 -14.34 1.16
N THR A 189 -2.46 -15.42 1.54
CA THR A 189 -1.35 -15.38 2.52
C THR A 189 -0.22 -14.51 2.02
N ARG A 190 0.14 -14.62 0.74
CA ARG A 190 1.13 -13.75 0.11
C ARG A 190 0.72 -12.29 0.20
N LEU A 191 -0.49 -11.96 -0.23
CA LEU A 191 -1.01 -10.59 -0.21
C LEU A 191 -0.97 -9.99 1.20
N VAL A 192 -1.43 -10.74 2.20
CA VAL A 192 -1.41 -10.31 3.61
C VAL A 192 0.02 -10.10 4.09
N ALA A 193 0.94 -11.00 3.76
CA ALA A 193 2.34 -10.87 4.12
C ALA A 193 3.00 -9.66 3.46
N ASP A 194 2.74 -9.43 2.17
CA ASP A 194 3.26 -8.28 1.42
C ASP A 194 2.75 -6.96 2.05
N VAL A 195 1.46 -6.87 2.42
CA VAL A 195 0.89 -5.70 3.12
C VAL A 195 1.57 -5.47 4.47
N TYR A 196 1.79 -6.53 5.27
CA TYR A 196 2.48 -6.39 6.55
C TYR A 196 3.95 -5.98 6.36
N ALA A 197 4.64 -6.51 5.34
CA ALA A 197 6.02 -6.12 5.03
C ALA A 197 6.12 -4.65 4.61
N ASN A 198 5.20 -4.19 3.76
CA ASN A 198 5.16 -2.81 3.28
C ASN A 198 4.71 -1.80 4.35
N THR A 199 4.19 -2.27 5.48
CA THR A 199 3.75 -1.43 6.60
C THR A 199 4.59 -1.62 7.86
N ASP A 200 5.87 -1.95 7.69
CA ASP A 200 6.88 -2.11 8.74
C ASP A 200 6.57 -3.18 9.81
N ASN A 201 5.65 -4.08 9.51
CA ASN A 201 5.30 -5.20 10.40
C ASN A 201 5.99 -6.50 9.96
N LEU A 202 7.31 -6.46 9.76
CA LEU A 202 8.09 -7.58 9.21
C LEU A 202 7.95 -8.87 10.02
N LYS A 203 7.89 -8.82 11.35
CA LYS A 203 7.67 -10.03 12.18
C LYS A 203 6.37 -10.74 11.82
N THR A 204 5.30 -9.98 11.60
CA THR A 204 4.01 -10.55 11.19
C THR A 204 4.05 -11.06 9.76
N ALA A 205 4.73 -10.34 8.86
CA ALA A 205 4.94 -10.81 7.49
C ALA A 205 5.68 -12.15 7.46
N VAL A 206 6.78 -12.27 8.19
CA VAL A 206 7.55 -13.52 8.35
C VAL A 206 6.66 -14.64 8.89
N TYR A 207 5.87 -14.38 9.95
CA TYR A 207 4.93 -15.37 10.49
C TYR A 207 3.97 -15.93 9.41
N TYR A 208 3.46 -15.06 8.52
CA TYR A 208 2.56 -15.52 7.47
C TYR A 208 3.29 -16.35 6.40
N VAL A 209 4.47 -15.92 5.93
CA VAL A 209 5.19 -16.66 4.89
C VAL A 209 5.79 -17.97 5.40
N ASP A 210 6.10 -18.07 6.69
CA ASP A 210 6.66 -19.29 7.27
C ASP A 210 5.64 -20.41 7.49
N LYS A 211 4.35 -20.16 7.22
CA LYS A 211 3.34 -21.23 7.16
C LYS A 211 3.54 -22.18 5.99
N TYR A 212 4.25 -21.77 4.95
CA TYR A 212 4.49 -22.56 3.74
C TYR A 212 6.00 -22.69 3.51
N ASN A 213 6.52 -23.90 3.74
CA ASN A 213 7.95 -24.18 3.65
C ASN A 213 8.31 -25.16 2.52
N HIS A 214 7.32 -25.84 1.97
CA HIS A 214 7.55 -26.76 0.85
C HIS A 214 7.42 -26.01 -0.47
N PHE A 215 8.52 -25.93 -1.24
CA PHE A 215 8.54 -25.25 -2.53
C PHE A 215 7.71 -26.02 -3.56
N ASP A 216 6.78 -25.35 -4.23
CA ASP A 216 6.07 -25.82 -5.41
C ASP A 216 6.21 -24.76 -6.52
N GLU A 217 6.56 -25.19 -7.73
CA GLU A 217 6.71 -24.31 -8.89
C GLU A 217 5.43 -23.53 -9.22
N LYS A 218 4.25 -24.11 -8.95
CA LYS A 218 2.95 -23.44 -9.12
C LYS A 218 2.81 -22.21 -8.24
N ASP A 219 3.46 -22.24 -7.09
CA ASP A 219 3.44 -21.18 -6.10
C ASP A 219 4.73 -20.33 -6.09
N ALA A 220 5.54 -20.41 -7.17
CA ALA A 220 6.81 -19.71 -7.28
C ALA A 220 6.70 -18.21 -6.95
N SER A 221 5.59 -17.57 -7.31
CA SER A 221 5.35 -16.16 -6.97
C SER A 221 5.24 -15.89 -5.47
N PHE A 222 4.72 -16.85 -4.68
CA PHE A 222 4.72 -16.77 -3.23
C PHE A 222 6.14 -16.88 -2.68
N PHE A 223 6.95 -17.79 -3.20
CA PHE A 223 8.32 -17.99 -2.72
C PHE A 223 9.23 -16.82 -3.07
N VAL A 224 9.00 -16.13 -4.19
CA VAL A 224 9.67 -14.84 -4.46
C VAL A 224 9.30 -13.80 -3.41
N SER A 225 8.01 -13.64 -3.07
CA SER A 225 7.60 -12.72 -1.99
C SER A 225 8.18 -13.13 -0.65
N LYS A 226 8.15 -14.44 -0.31
CA LYS A 226 8.78 -14.96 0.91
C LYS A 226 10.25 -14.60 0.99
N ALA A 227 11.00 -14.81 -0.10
CA ALA A 227 12.41 -14.49 -0.16
C ALA A 227 12.67 -12.97 0.03
N ILE A 228 11.85 -12.11 -0.58
CA ILE A 228 11.95 -10.66 -0.42
C ILE A 228 11.67 -10.27 1.05
N ILE A 229 10.66 -10.85 1.68
CA ILE A 229 10.34 -10.61 3.10
C ILE A 229 11.49 -11.08 3.99
N LYS A 230 12.09 -12.25 3.72
CA LYS A 230 13.28 -12.75 4.43
C LYS A 230 14.47 -11.82 4.22
N PHE A 231 14.70 -11.34 3.02
CA PHE A 231 15.74 -10.33 2.73
C PHE A 231 15.54 -9.04 3.55
N LEU A 232 14.31 -8.52 3.59
CA LEU A 232 13.97 -7.34 4.40
C LEU A 232 14.12 -7.58 5.90
N ASN A 233 13.97 -8.83 6.35
CA ASN A 233 14.21 -9.26 7.73
C ASN A 233 15.69 -9.56 8.04
N HIS A 234 16.58 -9.33 7.05
CA HIS A 234 18.03 -9.63 7.13
C HIS A 234 18.39 -11.13 7.14
N ASP A 235 17.44 -12.01 6.81
CA ASP A 235 17.66 -13.46 6.65
C ASP A 235 18.18 -13.75 5.22
N TYR A 236 19.36 -13.21 4.88
CA TYR A 236 19.89 -13.20 3.51
C TYR A 236 20.17 -14.60 2.95
N ASP A 237 20.58 -15.53 3.80
CA ASP A 237 20.89 -16.90 3.35
C ASP A 237 19.62 -17.68 3.01
N GLU A 238 18.56 -17.56 3.81
CA GLU A 238 17.26 -18.16 3.49
C GLU A 238 16.66 -17.52 2.23
N ALA A 239 16.75 -16.18 2.11
CA ALA A 239 16.31 -15.45 0.91
C ALA A 239 17.03 -15.93 -0.34
N TYR A 240 18.36 -16.10 -0.26
CA TYR A 240 19.18 -16.60 -1.37
C TYR A 240 18.76 -17.99 -1.82
N GLU A 241 18.63 -18.94 -0.90
CA GLU A 241 18.24 -20.32 -1.21
C GLU A 241 16.85 -20.41 -1.83
N LEU A 242 15.89 -19.62 -1.35
CA LEU A 242 14.54 -19.55 -1.94
C LEU A 242 14.56 -19.00 -3.36
N LEU A 243 15.27 -17.89 -3.58
CA LEU A 243 15.40 -17.28 -4.91
C LEU A 243 16.13 -18.19 -5.89
N LYS A 244 17.15 -18.91 -5.42
CA LYS A 244 17.88 -19.88 -6.23
C LYS A 244 16.96 -21.01 -6.70
N LYS A 245 16.13 -21.57 -5.81
CA LYS A 245 15.14 -22.59 -6.18
C LYS A 245 14.15 -22.09 -7.24
N VAL A 246 13.66 -20.84 -7.10
CA VAL A 246 12.78 -20.24 -8.11
C VAL A 246 13.52 -20.04 -9.43
N ASN A 247 14.76 -19.55 -9.39
CA ASN A 247 15.57 -19.28 -10.58
C ASN A 247 15.92 -20.55 -11.38
N GLU A 248 16.05 -21.68 -10.70
CA GLU A 248 16.35 -22.98 -11.27
C GLU A 248 15.08 -23.79 -11.65
N SER A 249 13.89 -23.29 -11.34
CA SER A 249 12.61 -23.97 -11.58
C SER A 249 12.03 -23.68 -12.97
N ASN A 250 11.06 -24.50 -13.39
CA ASN A 250 10.35 -24.31 -14.66
C ASN A 250 9.10 -23.43 -14.47
N CYS A 251 9.26 -22.26 -13.85
CA CYS A 251 8.17 -21.30 -13.64
C CYS A 251 8.15 -20.20 -14.72
N ALA A 252 7.23 -19.24 -14.57
CA ALA A 252 7.14 -18.13 -15.51
C ALA A 252 8.44 -17.33 -15.59
N GLN A 253 8.90 -17.00 -16.80
CA GLN A 253 10.16 -16.30 -17.06
C GLN A 253 10.28 -14.99 -16.26
N SER A 254 9.18 -14.26 -16.10
CA SER A 254 9.15 -13.04 -15.29
C SER A 254 9.53 -13.25 -13.82
N LEU A 255 9.21 -14.42 -13.25
CA LEU A 255 9.61 -14.80 -11.89
C LEU A 255 11.07 -15.20 -11.81
N ILE A 256 11.58 -15.89 -12.84
CA ILE A 256 13.00 -16.23 -12.98
C ILE A 256 13.82 -14.94 -13.02
N TYR A 257 13.46 -13.98 -13.86
CA TYR A 257 14.15 -12.68 -13.92
C TYR A 257 14.05 -11.89 -12.62
N LYS A 258 12.88 -11.90 -11.98
CA LYS A 258 12.73 -11.26 -10.68
C LYS A 258 13.64 -11.91 -9.63
N SER A 259 13.73 -13.24 -9.58
CA SER A 259 14.63 -13.95 -8.67
C SER A 259 16.10 -13.68 -8.97
N ALA A 260 16.51 -13.71 -10.23
CA ALA A 260 17.88 -13.38 -10.65
C ALA A 260 18.27 -11.95 -10.23
N SER A 261 17.38 -10.97 -10.40
CA SER A 261 17.65 -9.59 -9.98
C SER A 261 17.87 -9.46 -8.46
N TRP A 262 17.12 -10.22 -7.65
CA TRP A 262 17.30 -10.23 -6.20
C TRP A 262 18.54 -11.01 -5.77
N LEU A 263 18.87 -12.12 -6.45
CA LEU A 263 20.12 -12.84 -6.25
C LEU A 263 21.33 -11.94 -6.50
N ALA A 264 21.30 -11.18 -7.61
CA ALA A 264 22.34 -10.19 -7.88
C ALA A 264 22.50 -9.16 -6.76
N ARG A 265 21.39 -8.63 -6.22
CA ARG A 265 21.43 -7.68 -5.09
C ARG A 265 21.99 -8.30 -3.81
N ILE A 266 21.66 -9.55 -3.51
CA ILE A 266 22.26 -10.27 -2.37
C ILE A 266 23.78 -10.42 -2.57
N GLU A 267 24.23 -10.76 -3.77
CA GLU A 267 25.65 -10.88 -4.09
C GLU A 267 26.37 -9.51 -4.00
N LEU A 268 25.73 -8.41 -4.42
CA LEU A 268 26.26 -7.05 -4.23
C LEU A 268 26.43 -6.71 -2.74
N LEU A 269 25.46 -7.09 -1.88
CA LEU A 269 25.57 -6.89 -0.43
C LEU A 269 26.72 -7.71 0.19
N LYS A 270 27.00 -8.90 -0.37
CA LYS A 270 28.13 -9.74 0.03
C LYS A 270 29.47 -9.25 -0.54
N GLY A 271 29.46 -8.26 -1.43
CA GLY A 271 30.64 -7.77 -2.14
C GLY A 271 31.07 -8.61 -3.33
N ASN A 272 30.26 -9.60 -3.73
CA ASN A 272 30.57 -10.54 -4.82
C ASN A 272 30.12 -9.97 -6.17
N ILE A 273 30.78 -8.93 -6.66
CA ILE A 273 30.39 -8.20 -7.88
C ILE A 273 30.37 -9.11 -9.11
N ASP A 274 31.32 -10.06 -9.23
CA ASP A 274 31.37 -10.99 -10.37
C ASP A 274 30.15 -11.91 -10.43
N MET A 275 29.69 -12.41 -9.29
CA MET A 275 28.47 -13.21 -9.22
C MET A 275 27.22 -12.37 -9.49
N ALA A 276 27.18 -11.13 -9.02
CA ALA A 276 26.09 -10.20 -9.35
C ALA A 276 26.01 -9.94 -10.87
N LYS A 277 27.17 -9.74 -11.53
CA LYS A 277 27.26 -9.59 -12.99
C LYS A 277 26.82 -10.84 -13.73
N LYS A 278 27.07 -12.03 -13.20
CA LYS A 278 26.59 -13.27 -13.80
C LYS A 278 25.06 -13.31 -13.81
N TYR A 279 24.40 -13.06 -12.67
CA TYR A 279 22.94 -12.98 -12.64
C TYR A 279 22.37 -11.86 -13.51
N PHE A 280 23.09 -10.75 -13.62
CA PHE A 280 22.73 -9.65 -14.51
C PHE A 280 22.76 -10.04 -15.99
N SER A 281 23.76 -10.84 -16.41
CA SER A 281 23.89 -11.28 -17.82
C SER A 281 22.73 -12.18 -18.26
N ASP A 282 22.09 -12.87 -17.32
CA ASP A 282 20.97 -13.78 -17.59
C ASP A 282 19.62 -13.04 -17.76
N LEU A 283 19.60 -11.72 -17.54
CA LEU A 283 18.38 -10.91 -17.69
C LEU A 283 18.20 -10.40 -19.10
N ASP A 284 16.97 -10.42 -19.60
CA ASP A 284 16.58 -9.71 -20.81
C ASP A 284 16.61 -8.19 -20.60
N ASP A 285 16.71 -7.44 -21.68
CA ASP A 285 16.66 -5.99 -21.67
C ASP A 285 15.32 -5.53 -21.10
N SER A 286 15.38 -4.83 -19.99
CA SER A 286 14.21 -4.44 -19.20
C SER A 286 14.57 -3.31 -18.22
N PRO A 287 13.60 -2.52 -17.77
CA PRO A 287 13.82 -1.50 -16.74
C PRO A 287 14.45 -2.06 -15.46
N VAL A 288 14.21 -3.33 -15.12
CA VAL A 288 14.82 -3.99 -13.95
C VAL A 288 16.32 -4.21 -14.18
N LYS A 289 16.71 -4.61 -15.40
CA LYS A 289 18.11 -4.77 -15.79
C LYS A 289 18.85 -3.44 -15.75
N ASP A 290 18.24 -2.37 -16.25
CA ASP A 290 18.84 -1.04 -16.22
C ASP A 290 19.10 -0.56 -14.79
N ILE A 291 18.11 -0.75 -13.89
CA ILE A 291 18.27 -0.41 -12.47
C ILE A 291 19.41 -1.22 -11.84
N LEU A 292 19.45 -2.53 -12.09
CA LEU A 292 20.51 -3.39 -11.57
C LEU A 292 21.89 -3.01 -12.12
N ASN A 293 21.96 -2.57 -13.40
CA ASN A 293 23.18 -2.04 -13.97
C ASN A 293 23.70 -0.80 -13.21
N ALA A 294 22.80 0.14 -12.92
CA ALA A 294 23.14 1.32 -12.12
C ALA A 294 23.58 0.92 -10.69
N GLU A 295 22.95 -0.07 -10.07
CA GLU A 295 23.33 -0.60 -8.75
C GLU A 295 24.73 -1.24 -8.79
N ILE A 296 25.05 -2.01 -9.82
CA ILE A 296 26.36 -2.64 -10.02
C ILE A 296 27.44 -1.57 -10.20
N GLU A 297 27.22 -0.59 -11.08
CA GLU A 297 28.17 0.51 -11.31
C GLU A 297 28.41 1.33 -10.03
N ALA A 298 27.34 1.65 -9.30
CA ALA A 298 27.44 2.33 -8.02
C ALA A 298 28.25 1.52 -6.98
N SER A 299 28.08 0.20 -6.96
CA SER A 299 28.81 -0.70 -6.06
C SER A 299 30.31 -0.78 -6.39
N GLN A 300 30.69 -0.54 -7.64
CA GLN A 300 32.09 -0.43 -8.08
C GLN A 300 32.69 0.97 -7.82
N GLY A 301 31.90 1.93 -7.35
CA GLY A 301 32.30 3.31 -7.18
C GLY A 301 32.19 4.18 -8.44
N ASN A 302 31.67 3.65 -9.53
CA ASN A 302 31.48 4.35 -10.80
C ASN A 302 30.20 5.21 -10.77
N TYR A 303 30.14 6.14 -9.81
CA TYR A 303 28.92 6.92 -9.53
C TYR A 303 28.47 7.80 -10.70
N ASP A 304 29.41 8.34 -11.51
CA ASP A 304 29.07 9.14 -12.69
C ASP A 304 28.37 8.29 -13.77
N VAL A 305 28.85 7.05 -13.98
CA VAL A 305 28.23 6.10 -14.92
C VAL A 305 26.84 5.71 -14.41
N ALA A 306 26.73 5.36 -13.14
CA ALA A 306 25.44 5.00 -12.53
C ALA A 306 24.44 6.16 -12.61
N LYS A 307 24.87 7.40 -12.34
CA LYS A 307 24.05 8.60 -12.49
C LYS A 307 23.58 8.78 -13.92
N ASN A 308 24.47 8.64 -14.90
CA ASN A 308 24.10 8.78 -16.32
C ASN A 308 23.03 7.75 -16.73
N ILE A 309 23.18 6.49 -16.33
CA ILE A 309 22.17 5.43 -16.59
C ILE A 309 20.82 5.84 -15.98
N LEU A 310 20.81 6.31 -14.72
CA LEU A 310 19.58 6.74 -14.07
C LEU A 310 18.91 7.91 -14.81
N GLU A 311 19.66 8.95 -15.15
CA GLU A 311 19.13 10.17 -15.76
C GLU A 311 18.65 9.97 -17.20
N THR A 312 19.35 9.16 -17.98
CA THR A 312 19.06 9.02 -19.42
C THR A 312 18.11 7.88 -19.74
N VAL A 313 18.13 6.79 -18.95
CA VAL A 313 17.37 5.57 -19.26
C VAL A 313 16.21 5.37 -18.29
N ILE A 314 16.45 5.54 -16.99
CA ILE A 314 15.51 5.07 -15.97
C ILE A 314 14.50 6.15 -15.57
N LEU A 315 14.96 7.32 -15.15
CA LEU A 315 14.10 8.40 -14.63
C LEU A 315 13.04 8.92 -15.59
N PRO A 316 13.25 8.94 -16.92
CA PRO A 316 12.21 9.34 -17.86
C PRO A 316 10.97 8.44 -17.85
N THR A 317 11.13 7.18 -17.46
CA THR A 317 10.08 6.15 -17.53
C THR A 317 9.69 5.56 -16.17
N ASN A 318 10.56 5.69 -15.16
CA ASN A 318 10.38 5.06 -13.86
C ASN A 318 10.76 6.02 -12.72
N ASN A 319 9.75 6.49 -12.00
CA ASN A 319 9.89 7.33 -10.82
C ASN A 319 9.54 6.56 -9.54
N SER A 320 9.82 5.26 -9.49
CA SER A 320 9.60 4.47 -8.28
C SER A 320 10.49 4.96 -7.14
N ILE A 321 10.07 4.68 -5.91
CA ILE A 321 10.78 5.16 -4.73
C ILE A 321 12.17 4.53 -4.60
N GLU A 322 12.30 3.28 -5.00
CA GLU A 322 13.58 2.56 -5.00
C GLU A 322 14.59 3.23 -5.93
N VAL A 323 14.14 3.65 -7.12
CA VAL A 323 14.95 4.39 -8.09
C VAL A 323 15.35 5.75 -7.53
N MET A 324 14.42 6.44 -6.87
CA MET A 324 14.71 7.75 -6.26
C MET A 324 15.72 7.66 -5.13
N ILE A 325 15.64 6.64 -4.28
CA ILE A 325 16.62 6.40 -3.21
C ILE A 325 18.00 6.15 -3.80
N LEU A 326 18.09 5.29 -4.81
CA LEU A 326 19.35 5.00 -5.49
C LEU A 326 19.94 6.28 -6.10
N TYR A 327 19.12 7.08 -6.77
CA TYR A 327 19.56 8.31 -7.40
C TYR A 327 20.07 9.35 -6.39
N VAL A 328 19.30 9.59 -5.32
CA VAL A 328 19.71 10.55 -4.26
C VAL A 328 20.95 10.08 -3.53
N ASN A 329 21.12 8.76 -3.31
CA ASN A 329 22.34 8.19 -2.78
C ASN A 329 23.54 8.49 -3.69
N ILE A 330 23.42 8.24 -4.99
CA ILE A 330 24.47 8.48 -5.98
C ILE A 330 24.82 9.99 -6.03
N LEU A 331 23.84 10.89 -6.09
CA LEU A 331 24.07 12.33 -6.05
C LEU A 331 24.82 12.76 -4.78
N THR A 332 24.48 12.18 -3.64
CA THR A 332 25.14 12.45 -2.37
C THR A 332 26.60 11.97 -2.39
N ARG A 333 26.89 10.81 -3.01
CA ARG A 333 28.27 10.31 -3.19
C ARG A 333 29.10 11.19 -4.13
N LEU A 334 28.46 11.74 -5.15
CA LEU A 334 29.07 12.71 -6.08
C LEU A 334 29.17 14.13 -5.49
N LYS A 335 28.69 14.35 -4.28
CA LYS A 335 28.62 15.65 -3.61
C LYS A 335 27.74 16.70 -4.33
N GLU A 336 26.81 16.23 -5.16
CA GLU A 336 25.82 17.07 -5.84
C GLU A 336 24.64 17.38 -4.89
N TYR A 337 24.96 17.99 -3.74
CA TYR A 337 24.01 18.15 -2.63
C TYR A 337 22.78 19.00 -2.99
N SER A 338 22.94 20.08 -3.79
CA SER A 338 21.80 20.90 -4.22
C SER A 338 20.79 20.05 -5.00
N LYS A 339 21.29 19.31 -5.98
CA LYS A 339 20.44 18.43 -6.80
C LYS A 339 19.80 17.31 -5.99
N ALA A 340 20.55 16.69 -5.05
CA ALA A 340 20.02 15.68 -4.15
C ALA A 340 18.87 16.22 -3.29
N LYS A 341 19.01 17.44 -2.77
CA LYS A 341 17.97 18.15 -2.01
C LYS A 341 16.72 18.40 -2.87
N ASP A 342 16.88 19.05 -4.00
CA ASP A 342 15.78 19.44 -4.89
C ASP A 342 14.98 18.22 -5.38
N VAL A 343 15.70 17.15 -5.74
CA VAL A 343 15.08 15.89 -6.17
C VAL A 343 14.26 15.27 -5.05
N THR A 344 14.80 15.26 -3.82
CA THR A 344 14.10 14.70 -2.64
C THR A 344 12.86 15.51 -2.31
N GLU A 345 12.96 16.84 -2.27
CA GLU A 345 11.83 17.73 -2.00
C GLU A 345 10.71 17.55 -3.03
N ASN A 346 11.04 17.58 -4.31
CA ASN A 346 10.08 17.39 -5.40
C ASN A 346 9.39 16.03 -5.33
N TYR A 347 10.15 14.96 -5.00
CA TYR A 347 9.58 13.63 -4.84
C TYR A 347 8.59 13.57 -3.67
N LEU A 348 8.97 14.07 -2.51
CA LEU A 348 8.15 14.03 -1.30
C LEU A 348 6.89 14.92 -1.43
N LEU A 349 6.95 16.01 -2.19
CA LEU A 349 5.79 16.84 -2.51
C LEU A 349 4.78 16.09 -3.39
N LYS A 350 5.28 15.30 -4.34
CA LYS A 350 4.44 14.58 -5.31
C LYS A 350 3.80 13.31 -4.73
N TYR A 351 4.50 12.60 -3.85
CA TYR A 351 4.09 11.28 -3.36
C TYR A 351 3.72 11.30 -1.88
N GLN A 352 2.41 11.26 -1.59
CA GLN A 352 1.88 11.36 -0.23
C GLN A 352 1.96 10.07 0.61
N ASN A 353 2.16 8.89 -0.02
CA ASN A 353 2.07 7.59 0.64
C ASN A 353 3.37 6.77 0.58
N VAL A 354 4.48 7.40 0.97
CA VAL A 354 5.77 6.70 1.09
C VAL A 354 5.79 5.85 2.37
N PRO A 355 6.18 4.57 2.31
CA PRO A 355 6.37 3.75 3.51
C PRO A 355 7.36 4.38 4.49
N GLU A 356 7.12 4.25 5.79
CA GLU A 356 7.92 4.90 6.83
C GLU A 356 9.41 4.54 6.71
N LYS A 357 9.73 3.26 6.54
CA LYS A 357 11.12 2.80 6.35
C LYS A 357 11.81 3.50 5.18
N THR A 358 11.12 3.60 4.07
CA THR A 358 11.61 4.27 2.86
C THR A 358 11.77 5.77 3.06
N LEU A 359 10.83 6.38 3.79
CA LEU A 359 10.89 7.79 4.15
C LEU A 359 12.10 8.09 5.04
N ILE A 360 12.43 7.22 5.98
CA ILE A 360 13.63 7.32 6.82
C ILE A 360 14.88 7.29 5.95
N GLU A 361 14.95 6.38 5.00
CA GLU A 361 16.11 6.23 4.13
C GLU A 361 16.32 7.45 3.22
N ILE A 362 15.27 7.94 2.58
CA ILE A 362 15.36 9.11 1.70
C ILE A 362 15.72 10.37 2.49
N ASN A 363 15.15 10.53 3.70
CA ASN A 363 15.47 11.67 4.57
C ASN A 363 16.90 11.65 5.08
N ARG A 364 17.52 10.50 5.23
CA ARG A 364 18.95 10.40 5.55
C ARG A 364 19.79 11.15 4.52
N TYR A 365 19.59 10.88 3.24
CA TYR A 365 20.35 11.56 2.18
C TYR A 365 19.98 13.04 2.07
N TYR A 366 18.72 13.38 2.24
CA TYR A 366 18.25 14.75 2.28
C TYR A 366 18.92 15.57 3.41
N THR A 367 18.97 15.03 4.62
CA THR A 367 19.65 15.65 5.76
C THR A 367 21.15 15.83 5.50
N ILE A 368 21.80 14.83 4.91
CA ILE A 368 23.21 14.93 4.51
C ILE A 368 23.40 16.08 3.49
N ALA A 369 22.54 16.18 2.49
CA ALA A 369 22.61 17.21 1.48
C ALA A 369 22.45 18.60 2.10
N LYS A 370 21.41 18.85 2.90
CA LYS A 370 21.16 20.14 3.57
C LYS A 370 22.31 20.54 4.49
N LYS A 371 22.84 19.60 5.27
CA LYS A 371 23.97 19.88 6.16
C LYS A 371 25.22 20.33 5.39
N ASN A 372 25.52 19.68 4.27
CA ASN A 372 26.66 20.06 3.44
C ASN A 372 26.47 21.40 2.70
N LEU A 373 25.23 21.79 2.47
CA LEU A 373 24.88 23.11 1.93
C LEU A 373 24.87 24.21 3.02
N ARG A 374 25.13 23.86 4.28
CA ARG A 374 25.05 24.74 5.46
C ARG A 374 23.66 25.38 5.62
N GLU A 375 22.62 24.71 5.13
CA GLU A 375 21.24 25.11 5.33
C GLU A 375 20.73 24.61 6.69
N SER A 376 19.82 25.39 7.29
CA SER A 376 19.07 24.90 8.45
C SER A 376 18.20 23.71 8.00
N VAL A 377 18.08 22.70 8.86
CA VAL A 377 17.21 21.55 8.59
C VAL A 377 15.77 21.94 8.92
N GLU A 378 15.26 22.99 8.26
CA GLU A 378 13.87 23.42 8.34
C GLU A 378 13.19 23.16 7.01
N TYR A 379 12.02 22.52 7.06
CA TYR A 379 11.24 22.22 5.86
C TYR A 379 10.46 23.46 5.40
N SER A 380 10.21 23.58 4.11
CA SER A 380 9.33 24.61 3.58
C SER A 380 7.90 24.43 4.07
N GLU A 381 7.19 25.53 4.26
CA GLU A 381 5.77 25.53 4.69
C GLU A 381 4.86 24.65 3.81
N SER A 382 5.07 24.68 2.50
CA SER A 382 4.31 23.87 1.53
C SER A 382 4.52 22.37 1.73
N TYR A 383 5.70 21.95 2.13
CA TYR A 383 6.00 20.56 2.44
C TYR A 383 5.19 20.06 3.65
N PHE A 384 5.10 20.87 4.70
CA PHE A 384 4.36 20.52 5.92
C PHE A 384 2.86 20.45 5.71
N ILE A 385 2.28 21.41 4.99
CA ILE A 385 0.84 21.46 4.71
C ILE A 385 0.38 20.16 4.01
N ASN A 386 1.18 19.66 3.07
CA ASN A 386 0.84 18.46 2.31
C ASN A 386 1.18 17.14 3.01
N GLN A 387 1.96 17.16 4.10
CA GLN A 387 2.53 15.98 4.75
C GLN A 387 2.31 15.94 6.27
N ILE A 388 1.27 16.61 6.79
CA ILE A 388 1.01 16.73 8.24
C ILE A 388 1.04 15.36 8.95
N SER A 389 0.49 14.32 8.35
CA SER A 389 0.51 12.97 8.93
C SER A 389 1.91 12.31 8.98
N ARG A 390 2.87 12.84 8.22
CA ARG A 390 4.26 12.35 8.17
C ARG A 390 5.24 13.31 8.83
N TYR A 391 4.74 14.49 9.19
CA TYR A 391 5.53 15.57 9.73
C TYR A 391 6.37 15.14 10.94
N SER A 392 5.77 14.41 11.88
CA SER A 392 6.47 13.92 13.05
C SER A 392 7.64 13.02 12.68
N ASN A 393 7.47 12.12 11.72
CA ASN A 393 8.51 11.17 11.31
C ASN A 393 9.69 11.86 10.61
N ILE A 394 9.43 12.80 9.72
CA ILE A 394 10.47 13.55 9.01
C ILE A 394 11.24 14.45 9.97
N ARG A 395 10.51 15.21 10.80
CA ARG A 395 11.10 16.09 11.80
C ARG A 395 11.86 15.33 12.88
N SER A 396 11.33 14.16 13.30
CA SER A 396 12.02 13.26 14.22
C SER A 396 13.35 12.84 13.66
N LEU A 397 13.38 12.40 12.41
CA LEU A 397 14.60 11.93 11.78
C LEU A 397 15.64 13.05 11.67
N ASP A 398 15.23 14.26 11.30
CA ASP A 398 16.14 15.42 11.28
C ASP A 398 16.75 15.71 12.65
N HIS A 399 15.92 15.65 13.69
CA HIS A 399 16.39 15.86 15.05
C HIS A 399 17.35 14.74 15.49
N ILE A 400 17.02 13.50 15.18
CA ILE A 400 17.86 12.33 15.43
C ILE A 400 19.20 12.45 14.68
N MET A 401 19.14 12.84 13.38
CA MET A 401 20.33 13.01 12.55
C MET A 401 21.18 14.19 13.01
N ALA A 402 20.59 15.25 13.57
CA ALA A 402 21.35 16.34 14.19
C ALA A 402 22.23 15.84 15.34
N HIS A 403 21.75 14.92 16.17
CA HIS A 403 22.56 14.26 17.20
C HIS A 403 23.64 13.33 16.62
N TYR A 404 23.42 12.76 15.45
CA TYR A 404 24.43 11.94 14.77
C TYR A 404 25.63 12.76 14.27
N TYR A 405 25.35 13.98 13.77
CA TYR A 405 26.37 14.85 13.16
C TYR A 405 26.84 16.01 14.08
N SER A 406 26.22 16.17 15.25
CA SER A 406 26.55 17.30 16.16
C SER A 406 28.03 17.32 16.58
N GLU A 407 28.66 18.48 16.47
CA GLU A 407 29.98 18.74 16.97
C GLU A 407 29.96 19.36 18.38
N ASN A 408 28.80 19.80 18.84
CA ASN A 408 28.66 20.57 20.10
C ASN A 408 28.11 19.69 21.23
N GLY A 409 28.94 19.41 22.23
CA GLY A 409 28.64 19.13 23.64
C GLY A 409 27.50 18.17 24.09
N SER A 410 26.53 17.89 23.27
CA SER A 410 25.47 16.89 23.52
C SER A 410 25.91 15.50 23.07
N GLY A 411 25.47 14.46 23.77
CA GLY A 411 25.80 13.08 23.41
C GLY A 411 25.59 12.80 21.93
N LYS A 412 26.60 12.22 21.30
CA LYS A 412 26.60 11.81 19.90
C LYS A 412 26.32 10.33 19.78
N PHE A 413 25.61 9.91 18.75
CA PHE A 413 25.59 8.49 18.41
C PHE A 413 27.00 7.99 18.08
N SER A 414 27.29 6.75 18.45
CA SER A 414 28.56 6.14 18.06
C SER A 414 28.64 6.00 16.53
N PRO A 415 29.86 6.04 15.94
CA PRO A 415 30.02 5.86 14.50
C PRO A 415 29.46 4.53 13.96
N SER A 416 29.41 3.51 14.81
CA SER A 416 28.84 2.19 14.48
C SER A 416 27.32 2.14 14.60
N PHE A 417 26.68 3.17 15.18
CA PHE A 417 25.23 3.20 15.35
C PHE A 417 24.53 3.46 14.00
N ASN A 418 23.90 2.44 13.45
CA ASN A 418 23.16 2.56 12.20
C ASN A 418 21.71 2.98 12.48
N ILE A 419 21.42 4.26 12.33
CA ILE A 419 20.11 4.85 12.64
C ILE A 419 18.95 4.12 11.95
N ASN A 420 19.12 3.69 10.70
CA ASN A 420 18.05 3.03 9.96
C ASN A 420 17.66 1.68 10.57
N ASN A 421 18.67 0.89 10.99
CA ASN A 421 18.42 -0.40 11.61
C ASN A 421 17.94 -0.24 13.05
N GLU A 422 18.48 0.74 13.76
CA GLU A 422 18.21 0.93 15.19
C GLU A 422 16.87 1.62 15.43
N TYR A 423 16.42 2.50 14.55
CA TYR A 423 15.12 3.17 14.66
C TYR A 423 13.96 2.16 14.83
N PHE A 424 13.93 1.13 14.01
CA PHE A 424 12.87 0.11 14.09
C PHE A 424 13.02 -0.80 15.31
N LYS A 425 14.25 -1.09 15.72
CA LYS A 425 14.49 -1.83 16.96
C LYS A 425 14.00 -1.04 18.17
N ILE A 426 14.36 0.25 18.24
CA ILE A 426 13.95 1.17 19.31
C ILE A 426 12.42 1.27 19.34
N ARG A 427 11.78 1.48 18.20
CA ARG A 427 10.31 1.53 18.07
C ARG A 427 9.65 0.25 18.57
N ASN A 428 10.20 -0.91 18.25
CA ASN A 428 9.68 -2.19 18.73
C ASN A 428 9.88 -2.38 20.24
N ILE A 429 11.02 -1.93 20.79
CA ILE A 429 11.30 -2.02 22.22
C ILE A 429 10.29 -1.19 23.01
N ILE A 430 10.05 0.07 22.64
CA ILE A 430 9.14 0.96 23.40
C ILE A 430 7.67 0.59 23.26
N LYS A 431 7.31 -0.24 22.31
CA LYS A 431 5.91 -0.63 22.05
C LYS A 431 5.23 -1.24 23.29
N ASP A 432 5.96 -2.08 24.01
CA ASP A 432 5.49 -2.82 25.18
C ASP A 432 6.00 -2.24 26.51
N MET A 433 6.73 -1.10 26.44
CA MET A 433 7.25 -0.43 27.64
C MET A 433 6.26 0.56 28.24
N THR A 434 6.36 0.76 29.55
CA THR A 434 5.74 1.88 30.25
C THR A 434 6.66 3.09 30.15
N PRO A 435 6.15 4.29 29.86
CA PRO A 435 6.98 5.50 29.83
C PRO A 435 7.53 5.82 31.21
N VAL A 436 8.77 6.29 31.29
CA VAL A 436 9.39 6.77 32.54
C VAL A 436 8.94 8.19 32.88
N PHE A 437 8.42 8.92 31.90
CA PHE A 437 7.88 10.26 32.08
C PHE A 437 6.70 10.48 31.10
N ARG A 438 5.68 11.15 31.60
CA ARG A 438 4.53 11.62 30.81
C ARG A 438 4.36 13.12 31.01
N SER A 439 4.20 13.88 29.93
CA SER A 439 3.97 15.31 30.05
C SER A 439 2.60 15.61 30.68
N LEU A 440 2.52 16.72 31.44
CA LEU A 440 1.27 17.12 32.11
C LEU A 440 0.12 17.45 31.14
N ASP A 441 0.45 17.84 29.91
CA ASP A 441 -0.50 18.09 28.83
C ASP A 441 -0.84 16.81 28.04
N GLU A 442 -0.39 15.65 28.54
CA GLU A 442 -0.61 14.33 27.94
C GLU A 442 -0.23 14.25 26.44
N SER A 443 0.72 15.10 26.01
CA SER A 443 1.12 15.14 24.59
C SER A 443 2.34 14.28 24.27
N VAL A 444 3.19 14.02 25.26
CA VAL A 444 4.50 13.39 25.07
C VAL A 444 4.81 12.37 26.16
N ASP A 445 5.23 11.18 25.75
CA ASP A 445 5.83 10.16 26.61
C ASP A 445 7.35 10.09 26.38
N LYS A 446 8.13 9.83 27.45
CA LYS A 446 9.55 9.56 27.36
C LYS A 446 9.85 8.15 27.88
N TYR A 447 10.75 7.48 27.19
CA TYR A 447 11.25 6.14 27.52
C TYR A 447 12.76 6.20 27.66
N ILE A 448 13.30 5.41 28.56
CA ILE A 448 14.75 5.18 28.69
C ILE A 448 14.99 3.70 28.42
N ILE A 449 15.82 3.41 27.44
CA ILE A 449 16.19 2.05 27.09
C ILE A 449 17.69 1.83 27.29
N ASP A 450 18.04 0.66 27.80
CA ASP A 450 19.45 0.24 27.85
C ASP A 450 19.89 -0.13 26.44
N TYR A 451 20.94 0.52 25.97
CA TYR A 451 21.44 0.36 24.61
C TYR A 451 22.98 0.50 24.60
N PRO A 452 23.71 -0.59 24.92
CA PRO A 452 25.18 -0.58 25.02
C PRO A 452 25.84 -0.05 23.74
N GLY A 453 26.75 0.90 23.90
CA GLY A 453 27.44 1.49 22.75
C GLY A 453 26.61 2.44 21.91
N ALA A 454 25.48 2.95 22.41
CA ALA A 454 24.59 3.84 21.66
C ALA A 454 25.29 5.12 21.22
N GLY A 455 26.18 5.68 22.07
CA GLY A 455 26.81 6.95 21.77
C GLY A 455 28.05 7.24 22.61
N VAL A 456 28.54 8.46 22.44
CA VAL A 456 29.70 9.00 23.17
C VAL A 456 29.46 10.46 23.56
N LEU A 457 30.00 10.85 24.69
CA LEU A 457 30.08 12.23 25.15
C LEU A 457 31.55 12.53 25.55
N GLY A 458 32.32 13.12 24.65
CA GLY A 458 33.75 13.13 24.75
C GLY A 458 34.31 11.70 24.76
N ASP A 459 35.02 11.34 25.85
CA ASP A 459 35.57 9.99 26.03
C ASP A 459 34.65 9.05 26.82
N ILE A 460 33.42 9.48 27.15
CA ILE A 460 32.45 8.70 27.94
C ILE A 460 31.53 7.92 26.99
N SER A 461 31.46 6.59 27.16
CA SER A 461 30.48 5.76 26.51
C SER A 461 29.08 6.05 27.06
N LEU A 462 28.10 6.16 26.16
CA LEU A 462 26.68 6.34 26.48
C LEU A 462 25.94 5.06 26.13
N ASP A 463 25.45 4.38 27.16
CA ASP A 463 24.83 3.04 27.03
C ASP A 463 23.31 3.09 27.23
N LYS A 464 22.71 4.27 27.15
CA LYS A 464 21.27 4.48 27.24
C LYS A 464 20.79 5.41 26.13
N ILE A 465 19.57 5.16 25.66
CA ILE A 465 18.88 6.03 24.72
C ILE A 465 17.61 6.55 25.38
N GLN A 466 17.41 7.86 25.34
CA GLN A 466 16.13 8.47 25.65
C GLN A 466 15.29 8.55 24.37
N VAL A 467 14.09 8.04 24.43
CA VAL A 467 13.11 8.08 23.33
C VAL A 467 11.94 8.95 23.73
N VAL A 468 11.56 9.90 22.88
CA VAL A 468 10.43 10.80 23.09
C VAL A 468 9.38 10.49 22.02
N THR A 469 8.15 10.25 22.45
CA THR A 469 7.05 9.86 21.54
C THR A 469 5.82 10.74 21.71
N ILE A 470 4.94 10.73 20.73
CA ILE A 470 3.56 11.21 20.87
C ILE A 470 2.81 10.19 21.74
N MET A 471 2.11 10.64 22.78
CA MET A 471 1.46 9.77 23.76
C MET A 471 0.43 8.83 23.12
N GLU A 472 -0.45 9.37 22.30
CA GLU A 472 -1.57 8.59 21.72
C GLU A 472 -1.12 7.52 20.72
N THR A 473 -0.14 7.84 19.88
CA THR A 473 0.26 6.97 18.75
C THR A 473 1.56 6.21 19.00
N LYS A 474 2.31 6.58 20.05
CA LYS A 474 3.71 6.16 20.30
C LYS A 474 4.66 6.44 19.13
N ASP A 475 4.31 7.38 18.23
CA ASP A 475 5.21 7.79 17.17
C ASP A 475 6.41 8.52 17.74
N ILE A 476 7.59 8.13 17.30
CA ILE A 476 8.85 8.68 17.79
C ILE A 476 8.99 10.12 17.29
N ILE A 477 9.08 11.07 18.23
CA ILE A 477 9.42 12.47 17.95
C ILE A 477 10.93 12.61 17.80
N THR A 478 11.68 11.97 18.71
CA THR A 478 13.14 11.96 18.69
C THR A 478 13.68 10.87 19.60
N PHE A 479 14.93 10.46 19.38
CA PHE A 479 15.71 9.71 20.35
C PHE A 479 17.19 10.11 20.26
N TYR A 480 17.88 10.00 21.35
CA TYR A 480 19.30 10.37 21.45
C TYR A 480 19.99 9.65 22.61
N PRO A 481 21.31 9.43 22.51
CA PRO A 481 22.06 8.80 23.58
C PRO A 481 22.15 9.73 24.78
N VAL A 482 21.99 9.17 25.99
CA VAL A 482 22.04 9.90 27.27
C VAL A 482 22.98 9.23 28.25
N SER A 483 23.66 10.04 29.07
CA SER A 483 24.43 9.53 30.18
C SER A 483 23.54 9.24 31.39
N LYS A 484 23.99 8.32 32.23
CA LYS A 484 23.37 8.11 33.56
C LYS A 484 23.29 9.36 34.43
N TYR A 485 24.19 10.35 34.19
CA TYR A 485 24.22 11.61 34.92
C TYR A 485 23.21 12.64 34.44
N SER A 486 22.86 12.62 33.15
CA SER A 486 21.80 13.48 32.61
C SER A 486 20.41 13.07 33.06
N LEU A 487 20.21 11.83 33.52
CA LEU A 487 18.96 11.31 34.02
C LEU A 487 18.66 11.76 35.47
N GLY A 488 19.68 12.03 36.28
CA GLY A 488 19.51 12.37 37.69
C GLY A 488 18.87 13.73 37.97
N TYR A 489 18.83 14.64 37.00
CA TYR A 489 18.20 15.97 37.17
C TYR A 489 16.72 16.01 36.74
N GLU A 490 16.23 15.06 35.98
CA GLU A 490 14.87 15.07 35.46
C GLU A 490 13.90 14.11 36.19
N TYR A 491 14.42 13.23 37.08
CA TYR A 491 13.66 12.12 37.65
C TYR A 491 13.81 11.94 39.16
N GLU A 492 14.21 12.98 39.89
CA GLU A 492 14.03 12.96 41.35
C GLU A 492 12.56 13.06 41.68
N GLU A 493 12.10 12.23 42.60
CA GLU A 493 10.69 12.09 43.04
C GLU A 493 10.07 13.38 43.60
N ASP A 494 10.87 14.46 43.75
CA ASP A 494 10.46 15.75 44.34
C ASP A 494 10.27 16.88 43.33
N PHE A 495 10.05 16.60 42.04
CA PHE A 495 9.74 17.64 41.06
C PHE A 495 8.34 18.19 41.27
N VAL A 496 8.16 19.08 42.21
CA VAL A 496 6.99 19.96 42.34
C VAL A 496 7.19 21.13 41.37
N PRO A 497 6.37 21.30 40.34
CA PRO A 497 6.49 22.42 39.43
C PRO A 497 6.30 23.73 40.20
N LYS A 498 7.33 24.59 40.24
CA LYS A 498 7.33 25.90 40.94
C LYS A 498 6.46 26.97 40.23
N LYS A 499 5.82 26.66 39.14
CA LYS A 499 4.85 27.53 38.40
C LYS A 499 3.70 26.70 37.87
N GLU A 500 2.49 27.31 37.88
CA GLU A 500 1.36 26.71 37.15
C GLU A 500 1.76 26.29 35.75
N PRO A 501 1.44 25.05 35.31
CA PRO A 501 1.84 24.57 34.02
C PRO A 501 1.15 25.41 32.94
N GLN A 502 1.93 26.19 32.21
CA GLN A 502 1.45 26.71 30.94
C GLN A 502 1.07 25.51 30.10
N LYS A 503 -0.20 25.47 29.65
CA LYS A 503 -0.69 24.42 28.74
C LYS A 503 0.31 24.27 27.59
N ARG A 504 1.08 23.19 27.58
CA ARG A 504 1.96 22.90 26.45
C ARG A 504 1.09 22.49 25.28
N LEU A 505 1.08 23.32 24.25
CA LEU A 505 0.40 23.02 23.00
C LEU A 505 0.92 21.69 22.43
N THR A 506 0.01 20.88 21.93
CA THR A 506 0.36 19.67 21.14
C THR A 506 1.25 20.06 19.98
N GLN A 507 1.94 19.10 19.38
CA GLN A 507 2.77 19.37 18.18
C GLN A 507 1.94 19.96 17.05
N ILE A 508 0.68 19.50 16.89
CA ILE A 508 -0.27 20.03 15.91
C ILE A 508 -0.68 21.47 16.28
N GLU A 509 -0.98 21.76 17.54
CA GLU A 509 -1.35 23.11 17.99
C GLU A 509 -0.16 24.08 17.83
N LYS A 510 1.08 23.65 18.16
CA LYS A 510 2.30 24.45 17.92
C LYS A 510 2.53 24.72 16.45
N PHE A 511 2.29 23.72 15.61
CA PHE A 511 2.35 23.86 14.16
C PHE A 511 1.29 24.86 13.67
N ASN A 512 0.02 24.68 14.07
CA ASN A 512 -1.09 25.57 13.70
C ASN A 512 -0.86 27.00 14.20
N GLN A 513 -0.29 27.18 15.39
CA GLN A 513 0.04 28.49 15.95
C GLN A 513 1.19 29.17 15.16
N ARG A 514 2.16 28.38 14.69
CA ARG A 514 3.32 28.89 13.94
C ARG A 514 3.01 29.16 12.45
N TYR A 515 2.12 28.35 11.88
CA TYR A 515 1.89 28.32 10.43
C TYR A 515 0.42 28.49 10.01
N GLY A 516 -0.56 28.29 10.91
CA GLY A 516 -2.00 28.35 10.60
C GLY A 516 -2.60 29.75 10.44
N ASN A 517 -1.92 30.82 10.92
CA ASN A 517 -2.44 32.20 10.90
C ASN A 517 -2.03 33.04 9.67
N LYS A 518 -1.35 32.45 8.67
CA LYS A 518 -0.90 33.24 7.49
C LYS A 518 -1.86 33.25 6.30
N ASN A 519 -2.99 32.56 6.39
CA ASN A 519 -3.96 32.50 5.26
C ASN A 519 -5.18 33.41 5.43
N ASN A 520 -5.17 34.36 6.36
CA ASN A 520 -6.22 35.37 6.52
C ASN A 520 -5.60 36.79 6.46
N ASN A 521 -5.03 37.13 5.31
CA ASN A 521 -4.88 38.51 4.84
C ASN A 521 -4.77 38.52 3.31
#